data_4bbb4ac4793c4e1618e02448b4cd0cb8
#
_entry.id   4bbb4ac4793c4e1618e02448b4cd0cb8
#
_cell.length_a   1.000
_cell.length_b   1.000
_cell.length_c   1.000
_cell.angle_alpha   90.00
_cell.angle_beta   90.00
_cell.angle_gamma   90.00
#
_symmetry.space_group_name_H-M   'P 1'
#
loop_
_entity.id
_entity.type
_entity.pdbx_description
1 polymer ?
#
loop_
_entity_poly.entity_id
_entity_poly.type
_entity_poly.pdbx_seq_one_letter_code
_entity_poly.pdbx_strand_id
1 'polypeptide(L)'
;MRAGLVSFLILCTQISCSGTDWIREGIEAEKAGDAFTEFESPQEQEAKSRRLESHRIVEEDEDQPLVPERVARRVAVAASEGRALGTFRNTYYHFPTEAEFSGDVTPLFNAACETIRSVPKGFHDAVCVQGSGLLSNGATVSFAKRDCSCAMECPRTNQHICFDVLDKERFPWGRGATGKAITPLLTVAVDTDVIPLHTAIYVPEYDGVPRDVARSSVHDGCFIAQDRGLRVKGRHIDVFAGDQATGNLWNRLVPSNGGVTVIVDSPRCRR
;
A
#
# COMPACT_ATOMS: atom_id res chain seq x y z
N MET A 1 28.95 -68.01 -5.15
CA MET A 1 27.94 -68.66 -4.30
C MET A 1 26.81 -67.69 -4.14
N ARG A 2 25.72 -67.92 -4.87
CA ARG A 2 24.30 -68.06 -4.49
C ARG A 2 23.86 -67.05 -3.50
N ALA A 3 23.06 -66.09 -3.87
CA ALA A 3 21.62 -66.02 -4.27
C ALA A 3 20.75 -65.57 -3.10
N GLY A 4 19.84 -64.72 -3.37
CA GLY A 4 18.74 -64.33 -2.47
C GLY A 4 17.95 -63.08 -2.94
N LEU A 5 17.21 -63.22 -4.06
CA LEU A 5 16.11 -62.41 -4.41
C LEU A 5 14.94 -62.65 -3.45
N VAL A 6 14.34 -61.61 -2.87
CA VAL A 6 12.97 -61.69 -2.38
C VAL A 6 12.21 -60.48 -2.93
N SER A 7 11.37 -60.80 -3.92
CA SER A 7 10.33 -59.94 -4.46
C SER A 7 9.16 -59.89 -3.46
N PHE A 8 8.71 -58.71 -3.08
CA PHE A 8 7.39 -58.50 -2.48
C PHE A 8 6.53 -57.67 -3.42
N LEU A 9 5.65 -58.39 -4.10
CA LEU A 9 4.51 -57.82 -4.80
C LEU A 9 3.48 -57.39 -3.72
N ILE A 10 3.11 -56.12 -3.67
CA ILE A 10 1.91 -55.66 -2.97
C ILE A 10 0.93 -55.16 -4.01
N LEU A 11 -0.16 -55.92 -4.05
CA LEU A 11 -1.35 -55.73 -4.87
C LEU A 11 -2.09 -54.44 -4.43
N CYS A 12 -2.21 -53.46 -5.30
CA CYS A 12 -3.03 -52.28 -5.05
C CYS A 12 -4.45 -52.55 -5.56
N THR A 13 -5.36 -52.85 -4.65
CA THR A 13 -6.80 -52.88 -4.94
C THR A 13 -7.38 -51.48 -4.99
N GLN A 14 -7.91 -51.15 -6.13
CA GLN A 14 -8.70 -49.91 -6.35
C GLN A 14 -10.01 -50.00 -5.57
N ILE A 15 -10.23 -49.07 -4.66
CA ILE A 15 -11.55 -48.79 -4.07
C ILE A 15 -12.03 -47.44 -4.63
N SER A 16 -12.96 -47.57 -5.55
CA SER A 16 -13.77 -46.45 -6.04
C SER A 16 -14.79 -46.11 -4.99
N CYS A 17 -14.70 -44.91 -4.38
CA CYS A 17 -15.77 -44.35 -3.54
C CYS A 17 -16.45 -43.21 -4.29
N SER A 18 -17.57 -43.51 -4.89
CA SER A 18 -18.58 -42.57 -5.31
C SER A 18 -19.35 -42.10 -4.06
N GLY A 19 -19.14 -40.86 -3.66
CA GLY A 19 -19.85 -40.24 -2.54
C GLY A 19 -20.96 -39.31 -3.03
N THR A 20 -22.16 -39.82 -3.13
CA THR A 20 -23.39 -39.04 -3.21
C THR A 20 -24.49 -39.80 -2.51
N ASP A 21 -24.62 -39.64 -1.18
CA ASP A 21 -25.82 -40.04 -0.43
C ASP A 21 -25.76 -39.58 1.02
N TRP A 22 -25.83 -38.23 1.20
CA TRP A 22 -26.02 -37.63 2.54
C TRP A 22 -27.07 -36.54 2.57
N ILE A 23 -27.98 -36.50 1.57
CA ILE A 23 -29.09 -35.55 1.58
C ILE A 23 -30.36 -36.35 1.28
N ARG A 24 -30.79 -37.15 2.24
CA ARG A 24 -32.19 -37.68 2.20
C ARG A 24 -32.62 -38.43 3.47
N GLU A 25 -32.32 -37.94 4.64
CA GLU A 25 -32.99 -38.37 5.89
C GLU A 25 -32.97 -37.20 6.88
N GLY A 26 -34.09 -36.48 6.99
CA GLY A 26 -34.21 -35.38 7.94
C GLY A 26 -35.40 -34.44 7.74
N ILE A 27 -36.37 -34.86 6.92
CA ILE A 27 -37.62 -34.09 6.81
C ILE A 27 -38.80 -35.06 6.99
N GLU A 28 -39.04 -35.47 8.24
CA GLU A 28 -40.35 -35.96 8.71
C GLU A 28 -40.27 -36.07 10.23
N ALA A 29 -40.58 -34.94 10.92
CA ALA A 29 -41.19 -34.85 12.24
C ALA A 29 -41.04 -33.42 12.76
N GLU A 30 -42.00 -32.59 12.53
CA GLU A 30 -42.68 -31.83 13.56
C GLU A 30 -43.75 -30.94 12.94
N LYS A 31 -44.91 -31.50 12.80
CA LYS A 31 -46.15 -30.77 12.71
C LYS A 31 -46.80 -30.86 14.09
N ALA A 32 -46.78 -29.78 14.82
CA ALA A 32 -47.78 -29.26 15.73
C ALA A 32 -47.08 -28.42 16.85
N GLY A 33 -47.31 -27.13 16.82
CA GLY A 33 -46.87 -26.20 17.86
C GLY A 33 -47.26 -24.78 17.48
N ASP A 34 -48.43 -24.38 17.85
CA ASP A 34 -49.00 -23.05 18.00
C ASP A 34 -48.20 -21.84 17.44
N ALA A 35 -48.69 -21.32 16.31
CA ALA A 35 -48.38 -19.98 15.86
C ALA A 35 -49.05 -18.94 16.76
N PHE A 36 -48.41 -18.52 17.82
CA PHE A 36 -48.75 -17.29 18.51
C PHE A 36 -48.10 -16.15 17.73
N THR A 37 -48.85 -15.58 16.79
CA THR A 37 -48.49 -14.34 16.12
C THR A 37 -48.70 -13.22 17.13
N GLU A 38 -47.57 -12.80 17.79
CA GLU A 38 -47.50 -11.59 18.59
C GLU A 38 -47.76 -10.40 17.65
N PHE A 39 -48.91 -9.74 17.77
CA PHE A 39 -49.29 -8.60 16.98
C PHE A 39 -48.52 -7.40 17.49
N GLU A 40 -47.38 -7.09 16.82
CA GLU A 40 -46.56 -5.91 17.12
C GLU A 40 -47.42 -4.65 16.95
N SER A 41 -47.42 -3.78 17.94
CA SER A 41 -48.16 -2.52 17.89
C SER A 41 -47.62 -1.60 16.81
N PRO A 42 -48.46 -0.71 16.23
CA PRO A 42 -48.01 0.26 15.21
C PRO A 42 -46.82 1.14 15.68
N GLN A 43 -46.70 1.37 16.98
CA GLN A 43 -45.60 2.13 17.57
C GLN A 43 -44.27 1.35 17.59
N GLU A 44 -44.31 0.03 17.78
CA GLU A 44 -43.13 -0.83 17.72
C GLU A 44 -42.64 -1.01 16.29
N GLN A 45 -43.55 -1.11 15.31
CA GLN A 45 -43.19 -1.15 13.90
C GLN A 45 -42.56 0.16 13.42
N GLU A 46 -43.05 1.31 13.88
CA GLU A 46 -42.51 2.62 13.56
C GLU A 46 -41.11 2.84 14.23
N ALA A 47 -40.94 2.38 15.47
CA ALA A 47 -39.65 2.42 16.16
C ALA A 47 -38.59 1.50 15.50
N LYS A 48 -39.03 0.31 15.03
CA LYS A 48 -38.18 -0.63 14.32
C LYS A 48 -37.79 -0.10 12.93
N SER A 49 -38.75 0.54 12.24
CA SER A 49 -38.50 1.23 10.95
C SER A 49 -37.49 2.39 11.10
N ARG A 50 -37.66 3.25 12.10
CA ARG A 50 -36.72 4.34 12.39
C ARG A 50 -35.33 3.84 12.80
N ARG A 51 -35.25 2.71 13.50
CA ARG A 51 -33.97 2.08 13.87
C ARG A 51 -33.27 1.45 12.67
N LEU A 52 -34.05 0.85 11.74
CA LEU A 52 -33.51 0.33 10.48
C LEU A 52 -33.06 1.45 9.54
N GLU A 53 -33.80 2.57 9.48
CA GLU A 53 -33.38 3.74 8.72
C GLU A 53 -32.13 4.42 9.30
N SER A 54 -32.02 4.52 10.63
CA SER A 54 -30.81 5.08 11.27
C SER A 54 -29.60 4.16 11.09
N HIS A 55 -29.76 2.84 11.05
CA HIS A 55 -28.68 1.92 10.72
C HIS A 55 -28.30 1.95 9.23
N ARG A 56 -29.28 2.16 8.35
CA ARG A 56 -29.03 2.26 6.90
C ARG A 56 -28.25 3.52 6.53
N ILE A 57 -28.41 4.61 7.28
CA ILE A 57 -27.69 5.87 7.05
C ILE A 57 -26.23 5.77 7.50
N VAL A 58 -25.86 4.80 8.36
CA VAL A 58 -24.50 4.64 8.89
C VAL A 58 -23.65 3.66 8.06
N GLU A 59 -24.27 2.75 7.29
CA GLU A 59 -23.55 1.71 6.53
C GLU A 59 -23.26 2.04 5.06
N GLU A 60 -23.84 3.12 4.50
CA GLU A 60 -23.67 3.43 3.06
C GLU A 60 -22.52 4.37 2.71
N ASP A 61 -21.69 4.85 3.67
CA ASP A 61 -20.68 5.90 3.39
C ASP A 61 -19.21 5.48 3.57
N GLU A 62 -18.91 4.18 3.70
CA GLU A 62 -17.55 3.74 4.07
C GLU A 62 -16.56 3.56 2.91
N ASP A 63 -17.00 3.49 1.64
CA ASP A 63 -16.12 3.24 0.48
C ASP A 63 -16.34 4.20 -0.71
N GLN A 64 -17.10 5.28 -0.53
CA GLN A 64 -17.29 6.25 -1.61
C GLN A 64 -16.05 7.17 -1.73
N PRO A 65 -15.56 7.42 -2.96
CA PRO A 65 -14.57 8.47 -3.21
C PRO A 65 -15.05 9.78 -2.61
N LEU A 66 -14.16 10.55 -1.99
CA LEU A 66 -14.46 11.87 -1.45
C LEU A 66 -15.31 12.66 -2.46
N VAL A 67 -16.54 13.05 -2.05
CA VAL A 67 -17.54 13.65 -2.94
C VAL A 67 -16.88 14.75 -3.77
N PRO A 68 -16.90 14.68 -5.11
CA PRO A 68 -16.15 15.58 -5.99
C PRO A 68 -16.38 17.07 -5.68
N GLU A 69 -17.57 17.44 -5.21
CA GLU A 69 -17.93 18.81 -4.83
C GLU A 69 -17.16 19.28 -3.58
N ARG A 70 -16.97 18.43 -2.57
CA ARG A 70 -16.18 18.76 -1.37
C ARG A 70 -14.71 19.00 -1.73
N VAL A 71 -14.16 18.18 -2.62
CA VAL A 71 -12.79 18.36 -3.11
C VAL A 71 -12.68 19.64 -3.91
N ALA A 72 -13.59 19.90 -4.85
CA ALA A 72 -13.60 21.13 -5.64
C ALA A 72 -13.66 22.41 -4.76
N ARG A 73 -14.47 22.41 -3.72
CA ARG A 73 -14.54 23.52 -2.76
C ARG A 73 -13.24 23.69 -1.98
N ARG A 74 -12.61 22.60 -1.54
CA ARG A 74 -11.30 22.65 -0.87
C ARG A 74 -10.22 23.21 -1.78
N VAL A 75 -10.19 22.77 -3.04
CA VAL A 75 -9.26 23.27 -4.07
C VAL A 75 -9.43 24.79 -4.23
N ALA A 76 -10.67 25.28 -4.40
CA ALA A 76 -10.94 26.69 -4.59
C ALA A 76 -10.50 27.54 -3.39
N VAL A 77 -10.81 27.11 -2.15
CA VAL A 77 -10.39 27.82 -0.93
C VAL A 77 -8.86 27.80 -0.79
N ALA A 78 -8.24 26.66 -0.95
CA ALA A 78 -6.79 26.55 -0.79
C ALA A 78 -6.01 27.31 -1.86
N ALA A 79 -6.54 27.39 -3.08
CA ALA A 79 -5.95 28.18 -4.17
C ALA A 79 -6.03 29.71 -3.89
N SER A 80 -6.95 30.17 -3.06
CA SER A 80 -7.00 31.57 -2.62
C SER A 80 -6.05 31.87 -1.45
N GLU A 81 -5.62 30.84 -0.70
CA GLU A 81 -4.75 30.96 0.47
C GLU A 81 -3.27 30.65 0.16
N GLY A 82 -3.00 30.06 -1.01
CA GLY A 82 -1.66 29.68 -1.45
C GLY A 82 -1.51 29.84 -2.96
N ARG A 83 -0.39 29.36 -3.51
CA ARG A 83 -0.11 29.41 -4.95
C ARG A 83 -0.36 28.05 -5.58
N ALA A 84 -1.43 27.90 -6.35
CA ALA A 84 -1.72 26.69 -7.09
C ALA A 84 -0.74 26.50 -8.25
N LEU A 85 -0.08 25.33 -8.29
CA LEU A 85 0.77 24.92 -9.41
C LEU A 85 -0.03 24.20 -10.52
N GLY A 86 -1.31 23.87 -10.25
CA GLY A 86 -2.20 23.15 -11.15
C GLY A 86 -2.22 21.65 -10.90
N THR A 87 -2.68 20.90 -11.90
CA THR A 87 -2.85 19.43 -11.79
C THR A 87 -1.53 18.71 -12.02
N PHE A 88 -1.26 17.76 -11.14
CA PHE A 88 -0.10 16.87 -11.18
C PHE A 88 -0.57 15.42 -11.32
N ARG A 89 0.18 14.61 -12.05
CA ARG A 89 0.08 13.16 -11.98
C ARG A 89 0.44 12.72 -10.57
N ASN A 90 -0.29 11.76 -10.01
CA ASN A 90 -0.02 11.17 -8.70
C ASN A 90 0.27 9.68 -8.82
N THR A 91 1.23 9.19 -8.07
CA THR A 91 1.53 7.77 -7.89
C THR A 91 1.93 7.50 -6.45
N TYR A 92 2.13 6.23 -6.12
CA TYR A 92 2.51 5.78 -4.78
C TYR A 92 3.72 4.86 -4.84
N TYR A 93 4.62 5.00 -3.87
CA TYR A 93 5.70 4.06 -3.65
C TYR A 93 5.70 3.60 -2.19
N HIS A 94 6.29 2.43 -1.94
CA HIS A 94 6.28 1.78 -0.64
C HIS A 94 7.66 1.27 -0.26
N PHE A 95 7.78 0.73 0.94
CA PHE A 95 9.01 0.20 1.51
C PHE A 95 8.94 -1.33 1.55
N PRO A 96 9.53 -2.05 0.59
CA PRO A 96 9.51 -3.49 0.53
C PRO A 96 10.30 -4.09 1.69
N THR A 97 9.88 -5.26 2.16
CA THR A 97 10.62 -6.07 3.12
C THR A 97 11.14 -7.34 2.48
N GLU A 98 12.39 -7.72 2.75
CA GLU A 98 13.00 -8.91 2.18
C GLU A 98 12.17 -10.18 2.44
N ALA A 99 11.49 -10.25 3.59
CA ALA A 99 10.65 -11.38 3.98
C ALA A 99 9.41 -11.60 3.08
N GLU A 100 9.03 -10.61 2.27
CA GLU A 100 7.91 -10.72 1.31
C GLU A 100 8.30 -11.45 0.03
N PHE A 101 9.58 -11.78 -0.14
CA PHE A 101 10.13 -12.34 -1.38
C PHE A 101 10.83 -13.67 -1.14
N SER A 102 10.83 -14.52 -2.16
CA SER A 102 11.50 -15.83 -2.17
C SER A 102 12.03 -16.16 -3.58
N GLY A 103 12.75 -17.27 -3.73
CA GLY A 103 13.28 -17.75 -5.00
C GLY A 103 14.76 -17.44 -5.19
N ASP A 104 15.18 -17.28 -6.44
CA ASP A 104 16.57 -17.05 -6.81
C ASP A 104 17.15 -15.85 -6.08
N VAL A 105 18.41 -15.95 -5.68
CA VAL A 105 19.10 -14.88 -4.91
C VAL A 105 20.11 -14.14 -5.78
N THR A 106 20.33 -12.88 -5.44
CA THR A 106 21.33 -12.00 -6.06
C THR A 106 22.01 -11.14 -4.99
N PRO A 107 23.29 -10.78 -5.14
CA PRO A 107 23.96 -9.91 -4.19
C PRO A 107 23.50 -8.44 -4.31
N LEU A 108 23.34 -7.79 -3.16
CA LEU A 108 23.32 -6.32 -3.06
C LEU A 108 24.73 -5.84 -2.77
N PHE A 109 25.14 -4.74 -3.41
CA PHE A 109 26.47 -4.14 -3.26
C PHE A 109 26.38 -2.72 -2.69
N ASN A 110 27.41 -2.35 -1.92
CA ASN A 110 27.64 -0.96 -1.55
C ASN A 110 28.42 -0.20 -2.64
N ALA A 111 28.61 1.10 -2.45
CA ALA A 111 29.31 1.97 -3.41
C ALA A 111 30.80 1.63 -3.63
N ALA A 112 31.40 0.83 -2.74
CA ALA A 112 32.76 0.30 -2.86
C ALA A 112 32.78 -1.09 -3.56
N CYS A 113 31.66 -1.56 -4.06
CA CYS A 113 31.48 -2.90 -4.64
C CYS A 113 31.71 -4.06 -3.66
N GLU A 114 31.54 -3.81 -2.38
CA GLU A 114 31.51 -4.86 -1.36
C GLU A 114 30.09 -5.42 -1.26
N THR A 115 29.98 -6.74 -1.14
CA THR A 115 28.68 -7.40 -0.99
C THR A 115 28.09 -7.09 0.39
N ILE A 116 26.92 -6.45 0.41
CA ILE A 116 26.13 -6.25 1.63
C ILE A 116 25.57 -7.61 2.09
N ARG A 117 24.82 -8.27 1.21
CA ARG A 117 24.32 -9.65 1.35
C ARG A 117 23.65 -10.13 0.07
N SER A 118 23.40 -11.44 -0.02
CA SER A 118 22.53 -12.00 -1.04
C SER A 118 21.07 -11.94 -0.57
N VAL A 119 20.18 -11.50 -1.44
CA VAL A 119 18.73 -11.33 -1.20
C VAL A 119 17.94 -11.99 -2.31
N PRO A 120 16.65 -12.34 -2.10
CA PRO A 120 15.80 -12.77 -3.19
C PRO A 120 15.78 -11.74 -4.33
N LYS A 121 15.86 -12.23 -5.58
CA LYS A 121 15.90 -11.36 -6.77
C LYS A 121 14.69 -10.41 -6.83
N GLY A 122 13.51 -10.89 -6.43
CA GLY A 122 12.31 -10.04 -6.36
C GLY A 122 12.48 -8.85 -5.41
N PHE A 123 13.16 -9.03 -4.27
CA PHE A 123 13.47 -7.93 -3.35
C PHE A 123 14.49 -6.95 -3.97
N HIS A 124 15.56 -7.46 -4.60
CA HIS A 124 16.50 -6.62 -5.35
C HIS A 124 15.77 -5.74 -6.36
N ASP A 125 14.91 -6.33 -7.19
CA ASP A 125 14.16 -5.62 -8.23
C ASP A 125 13.18 -4.58 -7.62
N ALA A 126 12.62 -4.89 -6.45
CA ALA A 126 11.77 -3.96 -5.71
C ALA A 126 12.56 -2.74 -5.19
N VAL A 127 13.68 -2.95 -4.49
CA VAL A 127 14.48 -1.82 -3.96
C VAL A 127 15.12 -0.98 -5.07
N CYS A 128 15.36 -1.55 -6.24
CA CYS A 128 15.76 -0.79 -7.45
C CYS A 128 14.74 0.26 -7.86
N VAL A 129 13.46 0.01 -7.62
CA VAL A 129 12.35 0.93 -7.98
C VAL A 129 12.00 1.84 -6.82
N GLN A 130 11.90 1.27 -5.61
CA GLN A 130 11.43 1.95 -4.40
C GLN A 130 12.53 2.78 -3.71
N GLY A 131 13.80 2.48 -4.02
CA GLY A 131 14.97 3.19 -3.49
C GLY A 131 15.43 2.75 -2.10
N SER A 132 14.58 2.13 -1.30
CA SER A 132 14.91 1.63 0.04
C SER A 132 14.12 0.37 0.37
N GLY A 133 14.58 -0.42 1.37
CA GLY A 133 13.90 -1.62 1.84
C GLY A 133 14.47 -2.16 3.14
N LEU A 134 13.71 -3.06 3.79
CA LEU A 134 14.09 -3.72 5.04
C LEU A 134 14.68 -5.11 4.75
N LEU A 135 15.88 -5.34 5.23
CA LEU A 135 16.53 -6.66 5.20
C LEU A 135 15.99 -7.55 6.33
N SER A 136 16.04 -8.87 6.14
CA SER A 136 15.61 -9.85 7.14
C SER A 136 16.40 -9.81 8.45
N ASN A 137 17.62 -9.23 8.44
CA ASN A 137 18.40 -9.01 9.65
C ASN A 137 18.01 -7.71 10.38
N GLY A 138 16.97 -7.00 9.93
CA GLY A 138 16.49 -5.77 10.51
C GLY A 138 17.20 -4.49 10.05
N ALA A 139 18.23 -4.56 9.22
CA ALA A 139 18.88 -3.38 8.67
C ALA A 139 18.07 -2.75 7.53
N THR A 140 18.16 -1.44 7.38
CA THR A 140 17.58 -0.72 6.24
C THR A 140 18.63 -0.58 5.14
N VAL A 141 18.30 -0.95 3.92
CA VAL A 141 19.08 -0.58 2.72
C VAL A 141 18.43 0.59 2.02
N SER A 142 19.25 1.49 1.49
CA SER A 142 18.77 2.67 0.78
C SER A 142 19.70 3.00 -0.38
N PHE A 143 19.14 3.59 -1.43
CA PHE A 143 19.86 4.03 -2.61
C PHE A 143 21.13 4.82 -2.22
N ALA A 144 22.27 4.42 -2.78
CA ALA A 144 23.56 5.12 -2.59
C ALA A 144 24.02 5.79 -3.89
N LYS A 145 24.10 5.02 -4.99
CA LYS A 145 24.74 5.48 -6.21
C LYS A 145 24.18 4.71 -7.43
N ARG A 146 24.14 5.38 -8.58
CA ARG A 146 23.93 4.78 -9.91
C ARG A 146 25.25 4.41 -10.56
N ASP A 147 25.17 3.67 -11.67
CA ASP A 147 26.31 3.27 -12.49
C ASP A 147 27.37 2.48 -11.72
N CYS A 148 26.89 1.60 -10.82
CA CYS A 148 27.71 0.66 -10.08
C CYS A 148 28.05 -0.56 -10.96
N SER A 149 29.29 -0.67 -11.45
CA SER A 149 29.70 -1.73 -12.36
C SER A 149 29.58 -3.15 -11.79
N CYS A 150 29.57 -3.29 -10.46
CA CYS A 150 29.42 -4.56 -9.76
C CYS A 150 27.95 -4.98 -9.53
N ALA A 151 27.03 -4.03 -9.57
CA ALA A 151 25.63 -4.31 -9.30
C ALA A 151 24.94 -4.94 -10.51
N MET A 152 23.96 -5.79 -10.25
CA MET A 152 23.08 -6.29 -11.31
C MET A 152 22.21 -5.16 -11.86
N GLU A 153 21.81 -5.32 -13.13
CA GLU A 153 20.88 -4.41 -13.77
C GLU A 153 19.48 -4.49 -13.13
N CYS A 154 18.94 -3.33 -12.84
CA CYS A 154 17.58 -3.14 -12.32
C CYS A 154 16.57 -3.22 -13.48
N PRO A 155 15.66 -4.23 -13.53
CA PRO A 155 14.91 -4.54 -14.76
C PRO A 155 13.98 -3.43 -15.25
N ARG A 156 13.52 -2.55 -14.35
CA ARG A 156 12.57 -1.47 -14.70
C ARG A 156 13.25 -0.15 -15.04
N THR A 157 14.50 0.01 -14.66
CA THR A 157 15.22 1.28 -14.80
C THR A 157 16.44 1.17 -15.69
N ASN A 158 16.87 -0.07 -15.98
CA ASN A 158 18.10 -0.42 -16.70
C ASN A 158 19.34 0.25 -16.08
N GLN A 159 19.33 0.39 -14.75
CA GLN A 159 20.41 1.00 -13.98
C GLN A 159 21.10 -0.04 -13.12
N HIS A 160 22.37 0.17 -12.84
CA HIS A 160 23.16 -0.58 -11.89
C HIS A 160 23.22 0.22 -10.59
N ILE A 161 22.49 -0.20 -9.55
CA ILE A 161 22.33 0.55 -8.31
C ILE A 161 23.09 -0.11 -7.17
N CYS A 162 23.93 0.67 -6.48
CA CYS A 162 24.49 0.31 -5.19
C CYS A 162 23.69 0.93 -4.05
N PHE A 163 23.73 0.28 -2.90
CA PHE A 163 22.97 0.64 -1.71
C PHE A 163 23.87 0.94 -0.51
N ASP A 164 23.41 1.79 0.38
CA ASP A 164 23.97 1.94 1.73
C ASP A 164 23.17 1.12 2.72
N VAL A 165 23.85 0.56 3.73
CA VAL A 165 23.20 0.03 4.93
C VAL A 165 23.06 1.17 5.92
N LEU A 166 21.85 1.45 6.33
CA LEU A 166 21.52 2.55 7.23
C LEU A 166 21.10 2.01 8.60
N ASP A 167 21.38 2.80 9.63
CA ASP A 167 20.84 2.59 10.97
C ASP A 167 19.31 2.71 10.94
N LYS A 168 18.63 1.62 11.30
CA LYS A 168 17.16 1.53 11.28
C LYS A 168 16.49 2.51 12.25
N GLU A 169 17.09 2.79 13.40
CA GLU A 169 16.51 3.74 14.37
C GLU A 169 16.49 5.16 13.79
N ARG A 170 17.52 5.51 13.07
CA ARG A 170 17.65 6.82 12.42
C ARG A 170 16.91 6.90 11.08
N PHE A 171 16.86 5.79 10.34
CA PHE A 171 16.26 5.70 8.99
C PHE A 171 15.29 4.51 8.89
N PRO A 172 14.19 4.51 9.64
CA PRO A 172 13.28 3.37 9.71
C PRO A 172 12.66 2.99 8.35
N TRP A 173 12.58 3.95 7.44
CA TRP A 173 11.99 3.81 6.12
C TRP A 173 12.97 4.15 4.99
N GLY A 174 14.24 4.34 5.29
CA GLY A 174 15.25 4.75 4.33
C GLY A 174 15.50 6.26 4.30
N ARG A 175 16.30 6.66 3.32
CA ARG A 175 16.79 8.02 3.15
C ARG A 175 16.31 8.61 1.83
N GLY A 176 15.69 9.79 1.88
CA GLY A 176 15.30 10.54 0.70
C GLY A 176 16.44 11.34 0.06
N ALA A 177 16.12 12.04 -1.01
CA ALA A 177 17.08 12.86 -1.76
C ALA A 177 17.63 14.04 -0.96
N THR A 178 17.00 14.43 0.14
CA THR A 178 17.50 15.44 1.09
C THR A 178 18.60 14.91 2.02
N GLY A 179 18.89 13.61 1.99
CA GLY A 179 19.78 12.95 2.94
C GLY A 179 19.14 12.67 4.30
N LYS A 180 17.86 13.05 4.49
CA LYS A 180 17.09 12.81 5.72
C LYS A 180 16.22 11.55 5.59
N ALA A 181 15.77 11.03 6.73
CA ALA A 181 14.80 9.95 6.78
C ALA A 181 13.50 10.37 6.07
N ILE A 182 12.93 9.46 5.28
CA ILE A 182 11.59 9.61 4.72
C ILE A 182 10.54 9.14 5.71
N THR A 183 9.34 9.71 5.61
CA THR A 183 8.22 9.44 6.52
C THR A 183 6.98 9.09 5.73
N PRO A 184 6.30 7.97 6.06
CA PRO A 184 5.06 7.59 5.40
C PRO A 184 4.01 8.71 5.47
N LEU A 185 3.31 8.91 4.36
CA LEU A 185 2.23 9.88 4.20
C LEU A 185 2.63 11.33 4.56
N LEU A 186 3.92 11.64 4.53
CA LEU A 186 4.46 12.99 4.68
C LEU A 186 5.44 13.32 3.55
N THR A 187 6.28 12.34 3.20
CA THR A 187 7.28 12.51 2.15
C THR A 187 6.68 12.28 0.77
N VAL A 188 6.96 13.20 -0.16
CA VAL A 188 6.71 13.00 -1.59
C VAL A 188 7.99 13.13 -2.38
N ALA A 189 8.12 12.29 -3.41
CA ALA A 189 9.11 12.48 -4.46
C ALA A 189 8.53 13.40 -5.53
N VAL A 190 9.39 14.29 -6.04
CA VAL A 190 9.04 15.33 -7.01
C VAL A 190 10.11 15.49 -8.10
N ASP A 191 9.77 16.19 -9.16
CA ASP A 191 10.77 16.79 -10.06
C ASP A 191 11.27 18.10 -9.46
N THR A 192 12.55 18.18 -9.13
CA THR A 192 13.16 19.33 -8.47
C THR A 192 13.20 20.59 -9.33
N ASP A 193 13.03 20.45 -10.65
CA ASP A 193 12.92 21.58 -11.58
C ASP A 193 11.53 22.25 -11.51
N VAL A 194 10.53 21.55 -10.91
CA VAL A 194 9.17 22.03 -10.74
C VAL A 194 8.85 22.39 -9.29
N ILE A 195 9.24 21.52 -8.35
CA ILE A 195 9.05 21.72 -6.91
C ILE A 195 10.41 21.52 -6.22
N PRO A 196 11.04 22.57 -5.69
CA PRO A 196 12.29 22.45 -4.95
C PRO A 196 12.17 21.52 -3.74
N LEU A 197 13.23 20.78 -3.41
CA LEU A 197 13.27 19.99 -2.18
C LEU A 197 13.02 20.90 -0.96
N HIS A 198 12.46 20.31 0.09
CA HIS A 198 12.01 20.96 1.33
C HIS A 198 10.75 21.83 1.19
N THR A 199 10.17 21.94 0.00
CA THR A 199 8.90 22.65 -0.18
C THR A 199 7.77 21.86 0.49
N ALA A 200 7.00 22.56 1.36
CA ALA A 200 5.73 22.05 1.83
C ALA A 200 4.67 22.25 0.75
N ILE A 201 3.91 21.20 0.45
CA ILE A 201 2.81 21.25 -0.50
C ILE A 201 1.51 20.80 0.17
N TYR A 202 0.42 21.44 -0.21
CA TYR A 202 -0.93 21.01 0.14
C TYR A 202 -1.61 20.41 -1.09
N VAL A 203 -2.21 19.24 -0.89
CA VAL A 203 -2.94 18.52 -1.93
C VAL A 203 -4.36 18.22 -1.40
N PRO A 204 -5.36 19.01 -1.80
CA PRO A 204 -6.73 18.96 -1.27
C PRO A 204 -7.40 17.59 -1.38
N GLU A 205 -7.05 16.82 -2.41
CA GLU A 205 -7.59 15.48 -2.67
C GLU A 205 -7.19 14.46 -1.59
N TYR A 206 -6.10 14.70 -0.87
CA TYR A 206 -5.65 13.85 0.24
C TYR A 206 -6.12 14.34 1.62
N ASP A 207 -6.69 15.54 1.70
CA ASP A 207 -7.23 16.07 2.96
C ASP A 207 -8.50 15.31 3.36
N GLY A 208 -8.46 14.62 4.51
CA GLY A 208 -9.52 13.75 5.01
C GLY A 208 -9.40 12.29 4.60
N VAL A 209 -8.38 11.90 3.79
CA VAL A 209 -8.11 10.49 3.47
C VAL A 209 -7.64 9.76 4.73
N PRO A 210 -8.17 8.57 5.06
CA PRO A 210 -7.69 7.75 6.17
C PRO A 210 -6.19 7.45 6.03
N ARG A 211 -5.44 7.57 7.14
CA ARG A 211 -3.99 7.34 7.14
C ARG A 211 -3.62 5.85 7.15
N ASP A 212 -4.51 5.01 7.62
CA ASP A 212 -4.31 3.57 7.76
C ASP A 212 -5.60 2.78 7.49
N VAL A 213 -5.46 1.47 7.36
CA VAL A 213 -6.60 0.57 7.11
C VAL A 213 -7.59 0.59 8.27
N ALA A 214 -7.14 0.83 9.51
CA ALA A 214 -7.99 0.93 10.70
C ALA A 214 -8.75 2.26 10.77
N ARG A 215 -8.42 3.23 9.87
CA ARG A 215 -9.05 4.57 9.81
C ARG A 215 -8.97 5.33 11.13
N SER A 216 -7.91 5.08 11.92
CA SER A 216 -7.70 5.67 13.24
C SER A 216 -7.49 7.19 13.19
N SER A 217 -7.02 7.69 12.07
CA SER A 217 -6.78 9.11 11.83
C SER A 217 -6.89 9.44 10.34
N VAL A 218 -7.08 10.73 10.03
CA VAL A 218 -7.14 11.22 8.65
C VAL A 218 -5.92 12.09 8.32
N HIS A 219 -5.62 12.17 7.05
CA HIS A 219 -4.55 13.01 6.51
C HIS A 219 -5.00 14.46 6.38
N ASP A 220 -4.09 15.39 6.57
CA ASP A 220 -4.35 16.85 6.47
C ASP A 220 -4.06 17.44 5.08
N GLY A 221 -3.74 16.60 4.10
CA GLY A 221 -3.38 17.01 2.74
C GLY A 221 -1.97 17.58 2.61
N CYS A 222 -1.17 17.64 3.69
CA CYS A 222 0.14 18.27 3.71
C CYS A 222 1.29 17.28 3.53
N PHE A 223 2.17 17.56 2.59
CA PHE A 223 3.38 16.78 2.31
C PHE A 223 4.61 17.69 2.24
N ILE A 224 5.79 17.06 2.29
CA ILE A 224 7.07 17.73 2.11
C ILE A 224 7.82 17.06 0.95
N ALA A 225 8.29 17.84 0.01
CA ALA A 225 9.16 17.40 -1.07
C ALA A 225 10.55 17.03 -0.50
N GLN A 226 10.76 15.75 -0.17
CA GLN A 226 11.99 15.26 0.44
C GLN A 226 12.69 14.21 -0.40
N ASP A 227 12.05 13.78 -1.48
CA ASP A 227 12.57 12.73 -2.33
C ASP A 227 12.45 13.08 -3.82
N ARG A 228 13.07 12.26 -4.65
CA ARG A 228 13.01 12.33 -6.11
C ARG A 228 13.17 10.94 -6.71
N GLY A 229 12.44 10.67 -7.77
CA GLY A 229 12.55 9.41 -8.51
C GLY A 229 13.03 9.63 -9.94
N LEU A 230 13.66 8.60 -10.52
CA LEU A 230 14.12 8.64 -11.91
C LEU A 230 12.98 8.98 -12.89
N ARG A 231 11.79 8.42 -12.62
CA ARG A 231 10.58 8.57 -13.45
C ARG A 231 9.60 9.63 -12.92
N VAL A 232 9.92 10.28 -11.82
CA VAL A 232 9.12 11.39 -11.28
C VAL A 232 9.60 12.67 -11.96
N LYS A 233 8.96 13.02 -13.08
CA LYS A 233 9.35 14.13 -13.95
C LYS A 233 8.19 15.06 -14.28
N GLY A 234 8.50 16.35 -14.40
CA GLY A 234 7.53 17.38 -14.68
C GLY A 234 6.48 17.52 -13.55
N ARG A 235 5.23 17.67 -13.93
CA ARG A 235 4.10 17.72 -12.98
C ARG A 235 3.70 16.33 -12.51
N HIS A 236 4.55 15.73 -11.69
CA HIS A 236 4.35 14.42 -11.10
C HIS A 236 4.77 14.46 -9.64
N ILE A 237 3.93 13.95 -8.74
CA ILE A 237 4.25 13.64 -7.36
C ILE A 237 4.11 12.14 -7.12
N ASP A 238 5.04 11.57 -6.37
CA ASP A 238 5.00 10.16 -5.97
C ASP A 238 4.97 10.10 -4.44
N VAL A 239 3.84 9.66 -3.89
CA VAL A 239 3.60 9.71 -2.44
C VAL A 239 4.20 8.49 -1.77
N PHE A 240 5.01 8.71 -0.74
CA PHE A 240 5.52 7.62 0.08
C PHE A 240 4.41 7.08 1.00
N ALA A 241 3.89 5.92 0.67
CA ALA A 241 2.81 5.29 1.43
C ALA A 241 3.29 4.54 2.69
N GLY A 242 4.59 4.23 2.77
CA GLY A 242 5.15 3.38 3.81
C GLY A 242 5.04 1.90 3.45
N ASP A 243 3.95 1.25 3.77
CA ASP A 243 3.70 -0.14 3.44
C ASP A 243 2.75 -0.32 2.23
N GLN A 244 2.73 -1.54 1.68
CA GLN A 244 1.91 -1.88 0.52
C GLN A 244 0.40 -1.78 0.79
N ALA A 245 -0.06 -2.11 2.01
CA ALA A 245 -1.48 -2.10 2.37
C ALA A 245 -2.01 -0.66 2.40
N THR A 246 -1.26 0.26 2.99
CA THR A 246 -1.54 1.71 2.98
C THR A 246 -1.52 2.26 1.55
N GLY A 247 -0.53 1.87 0.74
CA GLY A 247 -0.47 2.26 -0.67
C GLY A 247 -1.69 1.79 -1.46
N ASN A 248 -2.14 0.56 -1.24
CA ASN A 248 -3.34 0.01 -1.86
C ASN A 248 -4.62 0.74 -1.41
N LEU A 249 -4.74 1.07 -0.11
CA LEU A 249 -5.86 1.86 0.41
C LEU A 249 -5.92 3.22 -0.27
N TRP A 250 -4.81 3.95 -0.29
CA TRP A 250 -4.72 5.28 -0.88
C TRP A 250 -4.98 5.26 -2.38
N ASN A 251 -4.49 4.25 -3.09
CA ASN A 251 -4.76 4.09 -4.53
C ASN A 251 -6.23 3.77 -4.86
N ARG A 252 -6.99 3.20 -3.92
CA ARG A 252 -8.44 3.03 -4.09
C ARG A 252 -9.20 4.34 -3.88
N LEU A 253 -8.78 5.17 -2.91
CA LEU A 253 -9.46 6.43 -2.53
C LEU A 253 -9.09 7.59 -3.45
N VAL A 254 -7.81 7.69 -3.82
CA VAL A 254 -7.27 8.66 -4.76
C VAL A 254 -6.45 7.90 -5.82
N PRO A 255 -7.07 7.46 -6.90
CA PRO A 255 -6.43 6.58 -7.88
C PRO A 255 -5.15 7.14 -8.47
N SER A 256 -4.13 6.29 -8.65
CA SER A 256 -2.90 6.65 -9.38
C SER A 256 -3.23 7.14 -10.78
N ASN A 257 -2.53 8.18 -11.20
CA ASN A 257 -2.72 8.87 -12.50
C ASN A 257 -4.10 9.56 -12.65
N GLY A 258 -4.89 9.64 -11.58
CA GLY A 258 -6.17 10.36 -11.59
C GLY A 258 -6.01 11.87 -11.70
N GLY A 259 -4.85 12.38 -11.30
CA GLY A 259 -4.56 13.81 -11.25
C GLY A 259 -4.98 14.44 -9.92
N VAL A 260 -4.07 15.20 -9.32
CA VAL A 260 -4.30 15.91 -8.06
C VAL A 260 -3.82 17.35 -8.16
N THR A 261 -4.42 18.25 -7.39
CA THR A 261 -4.06 19.68 -7.35
C THR A 261 -2.92 19.90 -6.37
N VAL A 262 -1.83 20.50 -6.82
CA VAL A 262 -0.70 20.86 -5.94
C VAL A 262 -0.70 22.35 -5.67
N ILE A 263 -0.67 22.72 -4.38
CA ILE A 263 -0.65 24.08 -3.88
C ILE A 263 0.57 24.27 -2.97
N VAL A 264 1.38 25.26 -3.25
CA VAL A 264 2.52 25.67 -2.41
C VAL A 264 2.18 26.95 -1.64
N ASP A 265 3.00 27.26 -0.63
CA ASP A 265 2.84 28.44 0.22
C ASP A 265 1.50 28.46 1.00
N SER A 266 0.81 27.32 1.11
CA SER A 266 -0.44 27.21 1.83
C SER A 266 -0.22 27.37 3.35
N PRO A 267 -1.01 28.21 4.03
CA PRO A 267 -0.95 28.35 5.49
C PRO A 267 -1.33 27.05 6.22
N ARG A 268 -2.06 26.14 5.57
CA ARG A 268 -2.45 24.84 6.11
C ARG A 268 -1.26 23.92 6.40
N CYS A 269 -0.16 24.08 5.66
CA CYS A 269 1.05 23.24 5.77
C CYS A 269 2.21 23.97 6.45
N ARG A 270 1.97 25.06 7.11
CA ARG A 270 2.98 25.73 7.96
C ARG A 270 3.10 24.94 9.27
N ARG A 271 4.21 24.25 9.42
CA ARG A 271 4.59 23.54 10.66
C ARG A 271 5.81 24.19 11.28
#